data_1497e710483df843e5ea3732716b1863
#
_entry.id   1497e710483df843e5ea3732716b1863
#
_cell.length_a   1.000
_cell.length_b   1.000
_cell.length_c   1.000
_cell.angle_alpha   90.00
_cell.angle_beta   90.00
_cell.angle_gamma   90.00
#
_symmetry.space_group_name_H-M   'P 1'
#
loop_
_entity.id
_entity.type
_entity.pdbx_description
1 polymer ?
#
loop_
_entity_poly.entity_id
_entity_poly.type
_entity_poly.pdbx_seq_one_letter_code
_entity_poly.pdbx_strand_id
1 'polypeptide(L)'
;MTLSDVAELTCLSWDTAKTITKTHLAKDYGKPALRGVRYLGIDEIYLGKKTRFYTIVLDLEDGRILWAKPGRGKAALQGFWRRLRVAKAKIKAVATDMSAAYWSAVLEHLPDAVLVFDKFHILKLMNERLDDLRREMVREAVGPLKLEIKGTRFLLLRNPKSLKGDQIPKLDEALRLNEPLLLGWYLKEELRELWNQTSRKQMEAFLNDWCDKAGQTGIGQMLKMAKTLRTHASGILAYADHPITTGKLEGINNKIKTLTKCSYGFHDENFFILKLLSLHHSKYKLLG
;
A
#
# COMPACT_ATOMS: atom_id res chain seq x y z
N MET A 1 15.61 -15.19 -17.98
CA MET A 1 16.69 -16.18 -17.84
C MET A 1 17.05 -16.28 -16.37
N THR A 2 17.08 -17.47 -15.81
CA THR A 2 17.49 -17.73 -14.42
C THR A 2 19.02 -17.79 -14.29
N LEU A 3 19.56 -17.77 -13.08
CA LEU A 3 21.01 -17.99 -12.89
C LEU A 3 21.44 -19.40 -13.32
N SER A 4 20.54 -20.38 -13.23
CA SER A 4 20.80 -21.74 -13.72
C SER A 4 20.95 -21.76 -15.23
N ASP A 5 20.03 -21.09 -15.97
CA ASP A 5 20.13 -20.99 -17.43
C ASP A 5 21.42 -20.27 -17.84
N VAL A 6 21.82 -19.21 -17.13
CA VAL A 6 23.09 -18.51 -17.39
C VAL A 6 24.29 -19.41 -17.15
N ALA A 7 24.30 -20.15 -16.02
CA ALA A 7 25.36 -21.04 -15.68
C ALA A 7 25.54 -22.14 -16.77
N GLU A 8 24.43 -22.72 -17.22
CA GLU A 8 24.40 -23.73 -18.30
C GLU A 8 24.93 -23.15 -19.60
N LEU A 9 24.39 -22.01 -20.07
CA LEU A 9 24.79 -21.38 -21.32
C LEU A 9 26.27 -20.93 -21.36
N THR A 10 26.82 -20.57 -20.20
CA THR A 10 28.19 -20.06 -20.09
C THR A 10 29.20 -21.09 -19.64
N CYS A 11 28.74 -22.32 -19.36
CA CYS A 11 29.57 -23.39 -18.77
C CYS A 11 30.24 -22.98 -17.44
N LEU A 12 29.64 -22.05 -16.70
CA LEU A 12 30.11 -21.63 -15.38
C LEU A 12 29.38 -22.39 -14.27
N SER A 13 30.00 -22.47 -13.08
CA SER A 13 29.25 -22.94 -11.93
C SER A 13 28.16 -21.91 -11.54
N TRP A 14 27.06 -22.39 -10.95
CA TRP A 14 25.99 -21.52 -10.46
C TRP A 14 26.50 -20.46 -9.48
N ASP A 15 27.42 -20.84 -8.59
CA ASP A 15 28.02 -19.93 -7.61
C ASP A 15 28.87 -18.84 -8.26
N THR A 16 29.60 -19.19 -9.32
CA THR A 16 30.36 -18.21 -10.13
C THR A 16 29.42 -17.23 -10.81
N ALA A 17 28.40 -17.72 -11.49
CA ALA A 17 27.40 -16.87 -12.16
C ALA A 17 26.69 -15.96 -11.16
N LYS A 18 26.32 -16.46 -9.97
CA LYS A 18 25.74 -15.67 -8.88
C LYS A 18 26.71 -14.61 -8.37
N THR A 19 27.97 -14.95 -8.13
CA THR A 19 28.99 -14.02 -7.61
C THR A 19 29.24 -12.88 -8.58
N ILE A 20 29.41 -13.16 -9.87
CA ILE A 20 29.56 -12.17 -10.92
C ILE A 20 28.34 -11.25 -10.93
N THR A 21 27.13 -11.82 -10.96
CA THR A 21 25.89 -11.04 -10.97
C THR A 21 25.78 -10.15 -9.72
N LYS A 22 26.08 -10.67 -8.54
CA LYS A 22 26.04 -9.95 -7.27
C LYS A 22 27.00 -8.77 -7.27
N THR A 23 28.23 -8.96 -7.79
CA THR A 23 29.25 -7.91 -7.90
C THR A 23 28.79 -6.78 -8.82
N HIS A 24 28.25 -7.10 -9.99
CA HIS A 24 27.70 -6.10 -10.90
C HIS A 24 26.53 -5.34 -10.30
N LEU A 25 25.56 -6.04 -9.70
CA LEU A 25 24.43 -5.40 -9.04
C LEU A 25 24.88 -4.50 -7.88
N ALA A 26 25.88 -4.89 -7.13
CA ALA A 26 26.41 -4.08 -6.03
C ALA A 26 27.10 -2.79 -6.54
N LYS A 27 27.84 -2.90 -7.63
CA LYS A 27 28.49 -1.77 -8.30
C LYS A 27 27.48 -0.78 -8.87
N ASP A 28 26.47 -1.27 -9.60
CA ASP A 28 25.55 -0.42 -10.35
C ASP A 28 24.38 0.11 -9.51
N TYR A 29 23.89 -0.70 -8.56
CA TYR A 29 22.64 -0.41 -7.82
C TYR A 29 22.79 -0.44 -6.30
N GLY A 30 23.93 -0.89 -5.75
CA GLY A 30 24.09 -1.09 -4.31
C GLY A 30 23.93 0.20 -3.47
N LYS A 31 24.11 1.37 -4.07
CA LYS A 31 23.96 2.67 -3.42
C LYS A 31 23.15 3.63 -4.30
N PRO A 32 21.82 3.52 -4.36
CA PRO A 32 21.00 4.44 -5.16
C PRO A 32 21.26 5.89 -4.78
N ALA A 33 21.34 6.76 -5.80
CA ALA A 33 21.52 8.20 -5.57
C ALA A 33 20.28 8.80 -4.92
N LEU A 34 20.48 9.60 -3.87
CA LEU A 34 19.41 10.28 -3.14
C LEU A 34 19.35 11.78 -3.48
N ARG A 35 20.34 12.31 -4.18
CA ARG A 35 20.36 13.72 -4.61
C ARG A 35 19.21 13.96 -5.61
N GLY A 36 18.45 15.02 -5.37
CA GLY A 36 17.34 15.41 -6.24
C GLY A 36 16.00 14.70 -5.94
N VAL A 37 15.98 13.71 -5.05
CA VAL A 37 14.74 13.08 -4.60
C VAL A 37 13.90 14.08 -3.80
N ARG A 38 12.61 14.21 -4.16
CA ARG A 38 11.67 15.15 -3.54
C ARG A 38 10.48 14.47 -2.87
N TYR A 39 10.06 13.33 -3.36
CA TYR A 39 8.87 12.62 -2.87
C TYR A 39 9.22 11.17 -2.54
N LEU A 40 8.98 10.78 -1.31
CA LEU A 40 9.24 9.43 -0.83
C LEU A 40 7.95 8.65 -0.63
N GLY A 41 7.99 7.37 -0.97
CA GLY A 41 6.98 6.39 -0.55
C GLY A 41 7.60 5.38 0.39
N ILE A 42 6.98 5.13 1.54
CA ILE A 42 7.42 4.12 2.50
C ILE A 42 6.32 3.09 2.67
N ASP A 43 6.66 1.82 2.53
CA ASP A 43 5.72 0.72 2.69
C ASP A 43 6.41 -0.55 3.17
N GLU A 44 5.61 -1.53 3.61
CA GLU A 44 6.06 -2.85 4.00
C GLU A 44 5.58 -3.90 2.99
N ILE A 45 6.48 -4.78 2.61
CA ILE A 45 6.11 -5.97 1.86
C ILE A 45 6.30 -7.23 2.70
N TYR A 46 5.26 -8.06 2.73
CA TYR A 46 5.29 -9.39 3.32
C TYR A 46 5.58 -10.44 2.25
N LEU A 47 6.63 -11.24 2.46
CA LEU A 47 7.10 -12.25 1.48
C LEU A 47 6.87 -13.70 1.91
N GLY A 48 5.94 -13.94 2.84
CA GLY A 48 5.63 -15.28 3.34
C GLY A 48 6.63 -15.82 4.34
N LYS A 49 6.28 -16.96 5.02
CA LYS A 49 7.03 -17.59 6.13
C LYS A 49 7.28 -16.65 7.31
N LYS A 50 6.44 -16.84 8.29
CA LYS A 50 6.36 -16.36 9.70
C LYS A 50 6.84 -14.94 10.06
N THR A 51 7.81 -14.28 9.39
CA THR A 51 8.31 -12.94 9.79
C THR A 51 9.04 -12.19 8.68
N ARG A 52 8.96 -12.60 7.41
CA ARG A 52 9.69 -11.94 6.33
C ARG A 52 8.98 -10.67 5.84
N PHE A 53 9.09 -9.63 6.65
CA PHE A 53 8.76 -8.27 6.22
C PHE A 53 10.01 -7.57 5.71
N TYR A 54 9.84 -6.76 4.69
CA TYR A 54 10.84 -5.82 4.22
C TYR A 54 10.24 -4.43 4.20
N THR A 55 10.93 -3.47 4.79
CA THR A 55 10.61 -2.04 4.63
C THR A 55 11.28 -1.55 3.37
N ILE A 56 10.49 -0.90 2.52
CA ILE A 56 10.91 -0.39 1.22
C ILE A 56 10.68 1.10 1.18
N VAL A 57 11.66 1.85 0.66
CA VAL A 57 11.52 3.28 0.36
C VAL A 57 11.70 3.48 -1.14
N LEU A 58 10.72 4.15 -1.74
CA LEU A 58 10.72 4.51 -3.16
C LEU A 58 10.90 6.00 -3.37
N ASP A 59 11.49 6.36 -4.49
CA ASP A 59 11.26 7.64 -5.13
C ASP A 59 9.91 7.59 -5.85
N LEU A 60 8.96 8.43 -5.46
CA LEU A 60 7.62 8.44 -6.08
C LEU A 60 7.61 9.14 -7.45
N GLU A 61 8.67 9.82 -7.85
CA GLU A 61 8.72 10.47 -9.17
C GLU A 61 9.04 9.44 -10.27
N ASP A 62 10.03 8.60 -10.06
CA ASP A 62 10.47 7.61 -11.07
C ASP A 62 10.16 6.17 -10.69
N GLY A 63 9.86 5.86 -9.42
CA GLY A 63 9.55 4.53 -8.93
C GLY A 63 10.78 3.70 -8.56
N ARG A 64 11.99 4.30 -8.47
CA ARG A 64 13.19 3.60 -8.03
C ARG A 64 13.09 3.19 -6.57
N ILE A 65 13.56 2.00 -6.25
CA ILE A 65 13.78 1.59 -4.86
C ILE A 65 15.07 2.23 -4.38
N LEU A 66 14.95 3.12 -3.39
CA LEU A 66 16.07 3.82 -2.76
C LEU A 66 16.64 3.06 -1.57
N TRP A 67 15.79 2.26 -0.93
CA TRP A 67 16.13 1.47 0.25
C TRP A 67 15.25 0.24 0.34
N ALA A 68 15.85 -0.87 0.72
CA ALA A 68 15.17 -2.10 1.10
C ALA A 68 15.91 -2.73 2.28
N LYS A 69 15.19 -3.09 3.34
CA LYS A 69 15.79 -3.76 4.50
C LYS A 69 14.81 -4.72 5.13
N PRO A 70 15.29 -5.90 5.61
CA PRO A 70 14.47 -6.80 6.43
C PRO A 70 13.99 -6.10 7.69
N GLY A 71 12.79 -6.48 8.11
CA GLY A 71 12.13 -5.92 9.28
C GLY A 71 11.10 -4.86 8.93
N ARG A 72 10.45 -4.35 9.95
CA ARG A 72 9.41 -3.32 9.88
C ARG A 72 9.64 -2.24 10.94
N GLY A 73 9.04 -1.08 10.70
CA GLY A 73 9.08 0.04 11.63
C GLY A 73 10.39 0.83 11.62
N LYS A 74 10.60 1.65 12.64
CA LYS A 74 11.69 2.63 12.73
C LYS A 74 13.09 2.05 12.53
N ALA A 75 13.37 0.87 13.09
CA ALA A 75 14.69 0.26 13.04
C ALA A 75 15.14 -0.08 11.61
N ALA A 76 14.21 -0.46 10.74
CA ALA A 76 14.51 -0.77 9.35
C ALA A 76 14.91 0.48 8.54
N LEU A 77 14.53 1.68 8.98
CA LEU A 77 14.80 2.96 8.31
C LEU A 77 16.06 3.70 8.80
N GLN A 78 16.67 3.29 9.92
CA GLN A 78 17.82 4.02 10.51
C GLN A 78 18.98 4.26 9.52
N GLY A 79 19.33 3.24 8.73
CA GLY A 79 20.36 3.35 7.72
C GLY A 79 19.98 4.30 6.58
N PHE A 80 18.70 4.32 6.21
CA PHE A 80 18.17 5.21 5.20
C PHE A 80 18.27 6.69 5.64
N TRP A 81 17.87 7.01 6.86
CA TRP A 81 17.93 8.36 7.40
C TRP A 81 19.36 8.91 7.45
N ARG A 82 20.35 8.08 7.84
CA ARG A 82 21.77 8.45 7.79
C ARG A 82 22.23 8.82 6.37
N ARG A 83 21.87 7.98 5.38
CA ARG A 83 22.20 8.25 3.99
C ARG A 83 21.53 9.51 3.45
N LEU A 84 20.27 9.73 3.82
CA LEU A 84 19.50 10.91 3.38
C LEU A 84 20.12 12.20 3.88
N ARG A 85 20.55 12.24 5.15
CA ARG A 85 21.28 13.39 5.74
C ARG A 85 22.58 13.70 5.00
N VAL A 86 23.38 12.68 4.72
CA VAL A 86 24.65 12.84 3.98
C VAL A 86 24.39 13.36 2.56
N ALA A 87 23.35 12.90 1.90
CA ALA A 87 22.98 13.34 0.55
C ALA A 87 22.40 14.77 0.51
N LYS A 88 22.04 15.36 1.66
CA LYS A 88 21.38 16.67 1.78
C LYS A 88 20.15 16.79 0.87
N ALA A 89 19.40 15.70 0.70
CA ALA A 89 18.21 15.68 -0.13
C ALA A 89 17.10 16.50 0.53
N LYS A 90 16.42 17.34 -0.25
CA LYS A 90 15.31 18.19 0.20
C LYS A 90 13.98 17.49 -0.09
N ILE A 91 13.53 16.70 0.84
CA ILE A 91 12.25 15.97 0.70
C ILE A 91 11.11 16.95 0.94
N LYS A 92 10.16 17.01 -0.01
CA LYS A 92 8.96 17.86 0.06
C LYS A 92 7.80 17.13 0.76
N ALA A 93 7.57 15.88 0.39
CA ALA A 93 6.52 15.09 1.01
C ALA A 93 6.86 13.59 1.05
N VAL A 94 6.25 12.90 2.01
CA VAL A 94 6.41 11.46 2.23
C VAL A 94 5.03 10.82 2.27
N ALA A 95 4.77 9.87 1.35
CA ALA A 95 3.57 9.04 1.39
C ALA A 95 3.84 7.75 2.17
N THR A 96 2.96 7.42 3.12
CA THR A 96 3.03 6.20 3.93
C THR A 96 1.63 5.76 4.34
N ASP A 97 1.52 4.56 4.91
CA ASP A 97 0.31 4.16 5.62
C ASP A 97 0.15 4.96 6.94
N MET A 98 -0.96 4.74 7.65
CA MET A 98 -1.25 5.40 8.92
C MET A 98 -0.52 4.74 10.12
N SER A 99 0.55 3.97 9.88
CA SER A 99 1.35 3.33 10.93
C SER A 99 2.06 4.38 11.79
N ALA A 100 1.82 4.35 13.10
CA ALA A 100 2.46 5.25 14.05
C ALA A 100 4.00 5.17 14.01
N ALA A 101 4.56 4.01 13.69
CA ALA A 101 6.00 3.80 13.60
C ALA A 101 6.62 4.60 12.43
N TYR A 102 5.98 4.61 11.25
CA TYR A 102 6.47 5.34 10.10
C TYR A 102 6.20 6.84 10.22
N TRP A 103 4.99 7.20 10.61
CA TRP A 103 4.63 8.59 10.86
C TRP A 103 5.61 9.26 11.83
N SER A 104 5.84 8.68 13.02
CA SER A 104 6.74 9.27 14.00
C SER A 104 8.20 9.31 13.51
N ALA A 105 8.64 8.32 12.71
CA ALA A 105 9.97 8.35 12.12
C ALA A 105 10.13 9.46 11.07
N VAL A 106 9.10 9.71 10.25
CA VAL A 106 9.11 10.81 9.29
C VAL A 106 9.16 12.15 9.99
N LEU A 107 8.32 12.40 11.00
CA LEU A 107 8.32 13.65 11.76
C LEU A 107 9.66 13.90 12.49
N GLU A 108 10.29 12.84 13.01
CA GLU A 108 11.58 12.93 13.71
C GLU A 108 12.74 13.28 12.76
N HIS A 109 12.75 12.70 11.56
CA HIS A 109 13.91 12.81 10.66
C HIS A 109 13.73 13.79 9.50
N LEU A 110 12.50 14.17 9.19
CA LEU A 110 12.10 15.06 8.11
C LEU A 110 11.02 16.05 8.59
N PRO A 111 11.31 16.92 9.57
CA PRO A 111 10.33 17.82 10.17
C PRO A 111 9.71 18.80 9.16
N ASP A 112 10.45 19.15 8.09
CA ASP A 112 10.00 20.08 7.05
C ASP A 112 9.21 19.39 5.92
N ALA A 113 9.16 18.06 5.91
CA ALA A 113 8.44 17.32 4.87
C ALA A 113 6.98 17.12 5.23
N VAL A 114 6.11 17.28 4.25
CA VAL A 114 4.67 17.04 4.42
C VAL A 114 4.41 15.55 4.45
N LEU A 115 3.74 15.08 5.51
CA LEU A 115 3.29 13.70 5.60
C LEU A 115 1.95 13.55 4.88
N VAL A 116 1.87 12.61 3.94
CA VAL A 116 0.66 12.30 3.18
C VAL A 116 0.26 10.86 3.49
N PHE A 117 -0.98 10.64 3.95
CA PHE A 117 -1.49 9.29 4.12
C PHE A 117 -2.07 8.76 2.81
N ASP A 118 -1.66 7.54 2.49
CA ASP A 118 -2.04 6.90 1.24
C ASP A 118 -3.52 6.54 1.19
N LYS A 119 -4.21 7.04 0.15
CA LYS A 119 -5.64 6.79 -0.10
C LYS A 119 -5.99 5.30 -0.19
N PHE A 120 -5.10 4.48 -0.74
CA PHE A 120 -5.36 3.04 -0.89
C PHE A 120 -5.45 2.35 0.47
N HIS A 121 -4.61 2.74 1.43
CA HIS A 121 -4.67 2.21 2.79
C HIS A 121 -5.93 2.66 3.53
N ILE A 122 -6.39 3.89 3.30
CA ILE A 122 -7.64 4.40 3.88
C ILE A 122 -8.85 3.65 3.31
N LEU A 123 -8.91 3.49 1.99
CA LEU A 123 -9.98 2.72 1.34
C LEU A 123 -9.95 1.24 1.71
N LYS A 124 -8.77 0.66 1.88
CA LYS A 124 -8.61 -0.70 2.39
C LYS A 124 -9.17 -0.82 3.81
N LEU A 125 -8.84 0.10 4.70
CA LEU A 125 -9.39 0.13 6.06
C LEU A 125 -10.91 0.26 6.04
N MET A 126 -11.48 1.12 5.18
CA MET A 126 -12.93 1.23 5.02
C MET A 126 -13.56 -0.09 4.57
N ASN A 127 -12.94 -0.79 3.62
CA ASN A 127 -13.38 -2.12 3.21
C ASN A 127 -13.32 -3.14 4.36
N GLU A 128 -12.28 -3.10 5.19
CA GLU A 128 -12.17 -3.94 6.39
C GLU A 128 -13.30 -3.65 7.38
N ARG A 129 -13.62 -2.37 7.64
CA ARG A 129 -14.75 -1.96 8.49
C ARG A 129 -16.09 -2.44 7.95
N LEU A 130 -16.29 -2.35 6.65
CA LEU A 130 -17.52 -2.85 6.02
C LEU A 130 -17.63 -4.39 6.10
N ASP A 131 -16.50 -5.13 5.93
CA ASP A 131 -16.52 -6.59 6.09
C ASP A 131 -16.76 -7.00 7.56
N ASP A 132 -16.23 -6.24 8.52
CA ASP A 132 -16.50 -6.46 9.94
C ASP A 132 -17.98 -6.23 10.26
N LEU A 133 -18.59 -5.15 9.75
CA LEU A 133 -20.04 -4.91 9.85
C LEU A 133 -20.84 -6.06 9.25
N ARG A 134 -20.49 -6.51 8.05
CA ARG A 134 -21.15 -7.67 7.41
C ARG A 134 -21.06 -8.90 8.31
N ARG A 135 -19.91 -9.16 8.93
CA ARG A 135 -19.74 -10.31 9.86
C ARG A 135 -20.60 -10.19 11.11
N GLU A 136 -20.78 -8.97 11.62
CA GLU A 136 -21.69 -8.68 12.73
C GLU A 136 -23.12 -9.02 12.32
N MET A 137 -23.57 -8.51 11.18
CA MET A 137 -24.92 -8.79 10.65
C MET A 137 -25.16 -10.28 10.38
N VAL A 138 -24.17 -11.01 9.84
CA VAL A 138 -24.26 -12.47 9.64
C VAL A 138 -24.43 -13.23 10.97
N ARG A 139 -23.83 -12.74 12.06
CA ARG A 139 -23.99 -13.39 13.39
C ARG A 139 -25.37 -13.18 13.96
N GLU A 140 -25.96 -12.01 13.76
CA GLU A 140 -27.27 -11.62 14.26
C GLU A 140 -28.41 -12.18 13.40
N ALA A 141 -28.19 -12.38 12.10
CA ALA A 141 -29.17 -12.88 11.17
C ALA A 141 -29.49 -14.38 11.39
N VAL A 142 -30.77 -14.73 11.19
CA VAL A 142 -31.29 -16.12 11.23
C VAL A 142 -31.91 -16.51 9.88
N GLY A 143 -31.95 -17.79 9.62
CA GLY A 143 -32.64 -18.34 8.43
C GLY A 143 -32.04 -17.91 7.09
N PRO A 144 -32.88 -17.64 6.08
CA PRO A 144 -32.47 -17.28 4.71
C PRO A 144 -31.63 -16.03 4.65
N LEU A 145 -31.95 -15.01 5.44
CA LEU A 145 -31.21 -13.73 5.48
C LEU A 145 -29.71 -13.93 5.78
N LYS A 146 -29.37 -14.89 6.63
CA LYS A 146 -27.98 -15.21 6.94
C LYS A 146 -27.20 -15.69 5.71
N LEU A 147 -27.84 -16.47 4.86
CA LEU A 147 -27.22 -16.99 3.62
C LEU A 147 -27.01 -15.87 2.61
N GLU A 148 -28.00 -15.00 2.45
CA GLU A 148 -27.93 -13.85 1.56
C GLU A 148 -26.74 -12.92 1.94
N ILE A 149 -26.65 -12.50 3.20
CA ILE A 149 -25.57 -11.63 3.67
C ILE A 149 -24.21 -12.31 3.58
N LYS A 150 -24.11 -13.61 3.90
CA LYS A 150 -22.84 -14.35 3.90
C LYS A 150 -22.17 -14.37 2.53
N GLY A 151 -22.94 -14.48 1.45
CA GLY A 151 -22.46 -14.55 0.07
C GLY A 151 -21.97 -13.22 -0.50
N THR A 152 -22.25 -12.09 0.14
CA THR A 152 -22.09 -10.75 -0.44
C THR A 152 -20.73 -10.10 -0.24
N ARG A 153 -19.78 -10.73 0.48
CA ARG A 153 -18.48 -10.12 0.80
C ARG A 153 -17.81 -9.45 -0.40
N PHE A 154 -17.64 -10.18 -1.49
CA PHE A 154 -16.93 -9.65 -2.66
C PHE A 154 -17.75 -8.62 -3.44
N LEU A 155 -19.08 -8.68 -3.35
CA LEU A 155 -19.96 -7.70 -3.97
C LEU A 155 -19.89 -6.35 -3.25
N LEU A 156 -19.96 -6.38 -1.92
CA LEU A 156 -19.88 -5.19 -1.07
C LEU A 156 -18.52 -4.45 -1.18
N LEU A 157 -17.43 -5.21 -1.31
CA LEU A 157 -16.07 -4.64 -1.29
C LEU A 157 -15.58 -4.16 -2.66
N ARG A 158 -16.15 -4.67 -3.75
CA ARG A 158 -15.79 -4.25 -5.12
C ARG A 158 -16.28 -2.85 -5.43
N ASN A 159 -15.64 -2.24 -6.44
CA ASN A 159 -16.17 -1.03 -7.06
C ASN A 159 -17.45 -1.41 -7.83
N PRO A 160 -18.59 -0.71 -7.62
CA PRO A 160 -19.85 -1.00 -8.32
C PRO A 160 -19.70 -1.04 -9.84
N LYS A 161 -18.86 -0.16 -10.41
CA LYS A 161 -18.57 -0.13 -11.86
C LYS A 161 -17.90 -1.39 -12.39
N SER A 162 -17.35 -2.25 -11.52
CA SER A 162 -16.71 -3.53 -11.89
C SER A 162 -17.62 -4.74 -11.73
N LEU A 163 -18.84 -4.56 -11.21
CA LEU A 163 -19.83 -5.62 -11.08
C LEU A 163 -20.47 -5.93 -12.43
N LYS A 164 -20.76 -7.21 -12.69
CA LYS A 164 -21.29 -7.67 -13.97
C LYS A 164 -22.48 -8.62 -13.76
N GLY A 165 -23.43 -8.58 -14.73
CA GLY A 165 -24.52 -9.55 -14.82
C GLY A 165 -25.33 -9.67 -13.53
N ASP A 166 -25.42 -10.89 -13.01
CA ASP A 166 -26.19 -11.24 -11.81
C ASP A 166 -25.62 -10.69 -10.48
N GLN A 167 -24.46 -10.09 -10.51
CA GLN A 167 -23.82 -9.55 -9.32
C GLN A 167 -24.50 -8.29 -8.80
N ILE A 168 -25.06 -7.46 -9.70
CA ILE A 168 -25.76 -6.23 -9.34
C ILE A 168 -27.08 -6.55 -8.60
N PRO A 169 -28.01 -7.37 -9.16
CA PRO A 169 -29.23 -7.72 -8.44
C PRO A 169 -28.99 -8.39 -7.08
N LYS A 170 -27.98 -9.24 -6.97
CA LYS A 170 -27.62 -9.88 -5.68
C LYS A 170 -27.13 -8.86 -4.65
N LEU A 171 -26.36 -7.87 -5.08
CA LEU A 171 -25.93 -6.78 -4.17
C LEU A 171 -27.14 -5.97 -3.71
N ASP A 172 -28.00 -5.55 -4.66
CA ASP A 172 -29.18 -4.71 -4.38
C ASP A 172 -30.14 -5.41 -3.41
N GLU A 173 -30.36 -6.72 -3.59
CA GLU A 173 -31.21 -7.52 -2.69
C GLU A 173 -30.63 -7.55 -1.26
N ALA A 174 -29.34 -7.86 -1.12
CA ALA A 174 -28.69 -7.92 0.18
C ALA A 174 -28.69 -6.56 0.89
N LEU A 175 -28.52 -5.46 0.16
CA LEU A 175 -28.56 -4.10 0.71
C LEU A 175 -29.99 -3.71 1.12
N ARG A 176 -31.01 -4.08 0.31
CA ARG A 176 -32.42 -3.82 0.62
C ARG A 176 -32.89 -4.55 1.89
N LEU A 177 -32.34 -5.74 2.15
CA LEU A 177 -32.69 -6.56 3.30
C LEU A 177 -31.94 -6.18 4.59
N ASN A 178 -30.94 -5.30 4.51
CA ASN A 178 -30.13 -4.96 5.68
C ASN A 178 -29.70 -3.48 5.66
N GLU A 179 -30.47 -2.66 6.37
CA GLU A 179 -30.23 -1.21 6.45
C GLU A 179 -28.81 -0.82 6.92
N PRO A 180 -28.24 -1.41 7.98
CA PRO A 180 -26.87 -1.10 8.39
C PRO A 180 -25.83 -1.37 7.29
N LEU A 181 -25.97 -2.46 6.54
CA LEU A 181 -25.09 -2.75 5.40
C LEU A 181 -25.28 -1.76 4.26
N LEU A 182 -26.52 -1.35 3.98
CA LEU A 182 -26.83 -0.32 3.00
C LEU A 182 -26.13 0.98 3.33
N LEU A 183 -26.29 1.47 4.56
CA LEU A 183 -25.65 2.71 5.04
C LEU A 183 -24.12 2.62 4.99
N GLY A 184 -23.55 1.52 5.47
CA GLY A 184 -22.10 1.29 5.43
C GLY A 184 -21.55 1.23 4.01
N TRP A 185 -22.30 0.65 3.08
CA TRP A 185 -21.92 0.57 1.67
C TRP A 185 -21.97 1.95 0.99
N TYR A 186 -23.02 2.75 1.23
CA TYR A 186 -23.09 4.11 0.74
C TYR A 186 -21.94 4.97 1.26
N LEU A 187 -21.66 4.92 2.55
CA LEU A 187 -20.53 5.64 3.14
C LEU A 187 -19.18 5.20 2.53
N LYS A 188 -19.01 3.90 2.22
CA LYS A 188 -17.80 3.41 1.54
C LYS A 188 -17.66 4.01 0.13
N GLU A 189 -18.72 4.03 -0.64
CA GLU A 189 -18.67 4.60 -2.00
C GLU A 189 -18.51 6.13 -1.96
N GLU A 190 -19.20 6.82 -1.05
CA GLU A 190 -19.04 8.27 -0.86
C GLU A 190 -17.59 8.63 -0.45
N LEU A 191 -16.94 7.86 0.43
CA LEU A 191 -15.57 8.13 0.85
C LEU A 191 -14.58 8.18 -0.33
N ARG A 192 -14.85 7.46 -1.42
CA ARG A 192 -14.00 7.49 -2.63
C ARG A 192 -13.93 8.87 -3.26
N GLU A 193 -15.00 9.67 -3.12
CA GLU A 193 -15.10 11.01 -3.70
C GLU A 193 -14.26 12.05 -2.94
N LEU A 194 -13.75 11.73 -1.76
CA LEU A 194 -12.87 12.61 -0.98
C LEU A 194 -11.67 13.10 -1.80
N TRP A 195 -11.05 12.22 -2.58
CA TRP A 195 -9.86 12.54 -3.39
C TRP A 195 -10.18 13.17 -4.75
N ASN A 196 -11.45 13.31 -5.09
CA ASN A 196 -11.92 14.01 -6.30
C ASN A 196 -12.20 15.50 -6.03
N GLN A 197 -12.07 15.95 -4.79
CA GLN A 197 -12.25 17.35 -4.43
C GLN A 197 -11.14 18.21 -5.04
N THR A 198 -11.49 19.42 -5.52
CA THR A 198 -10.58 20.27 -6.29
C THR A 198 -9.70 21.18 -5.44
N SER A 199 -9.97 21.31 -4.14
CA SER A 199 -9.20 22.12 -3.21
C SER A 199 -9.15 21.50 -1.81
N ARG A 200 -8.11 21.87 -1.03
CA ARG A 200 -7.98 21.45 0.36
C ARG A 200 -9.21 21.82 1.20
N LYS A 201 -9.77 23.01 0.99
CA LYS A 201 -10.96 23.46 1.72
C LYS A 201 -12.19 22.60 1.42
N GLN A 202 -12.39 22.23 0.16
CA GLN A 202 -13.47 21.32 -0.22
C GLN A 202 -13.25 19.91 0.32
N MET A 203 -12.00 19.41 0.28
CA MET A 203 -11.65 18.12 0.83
C MET A 203 -11.88 18.06 2.34
N GLU A 204 -11.57 19.14 3.07
CA GLU A 204 -11.81 19.26 4.51
C GLU A 204 -13.30 19.30 4.84
N ALA A 205 -14.07 20.11 4.12
CA ALA A 205 -15.52 20.18 4.29
C ALA A 205 -16.18 18.81 4.03
N PHE A 206 -15.76 18.14 2.95
CA PHE A 206 -16.23 16.79 2.63
C PHE A 206 -15.88 15.77 3.70
N LEU A 207 -14.64 15.79 4.19
CA LEU A 207 -14.18 14.86 5.25
C LEU A 207 -14.99 15.04 6.53
N ASN A 208 -15.28 16.29 6.92
CA ASN A 208 -16.07 16.59 8.11
C ASN A 208 -17.51 16.13 7.94
N ASP A 209 -18.16 16.47 6.83
CA ASP A 209 -19.52 16.03 6.50
C ASP A 209 -19.63 14.49 6.49
N TRP A 210 -18.69 13.81 5.84
CA TRP A 210 -18.64 12.36 5.84
C TRP A 210 -18.54 11.78 7.27
N CYS A 211 -17.66 12.35 8.09
CA CYS A 211 -17.48 11.89 9.47
C CYS A 211 -18.73 12.14 10.33
N ASP A 212 -19.47 13.22 10.09
CA ASP A 212 -20.70 13.53 10.78
C ASP A 212 -21.82 12.57 10.36
N LYS A 213 -21.98 12.31 9.04
CA LYS A 213 -22.89 11.28 8.53
C LYS A 213 -22.60 9.91 9.13
N ALA A 214 -21.34 9.49 9.12
CA ALA A 214 -20.93 8.23 9.73
C ALA A 214 -21.25 8.18 11.22
N GLY A 215 -21.11 9.31 11.94
CA GLY A 215 -21.48 9.46 13.33
C GLY A 215 -22.99 9.28 13.58
N GLN A 216 -23.81 9.85 12.71
CA GLN A 216 -25.29 9.81 12.81
C GLN A 216 -25.86 8.40 12.58
N THR A 217 -25.13 7.51 11.89
CA THR A 217 -25.62 6.14 11.66
C THR A 217 -25.73 5.30 12.93
N GLY A 218 -25.01 5.64 13.99
CA GLY A 218 -24.88 4.79 15.20
C GLY A 218 -24.14 3.47 14.97
N ILE A 219 -23.69 3.16 13.76
CA ILE A 219 -23.04 1.90 13.41
C ILE A 219 -21.60 1.89 13.95
N GLY A 220 -21.29 0.97 14.87
CA GLY A 220 -20.00 0.91 15.56
C GLY A 220 -18.77 0.90 14.65
N GLN A 221 -18.84 0.23 13.50
CA GLN A 221 -17.74 0.19 12.53
C GLN A 221 -17.54 1.54 11.81
N MET A 222 -18.63 2.25 11.52
CA MET A 222 -18.59 3.58 10.88
C MET A 222 -18.07 4.65 11.86
N LEU A 223 -18.48 4.58 13.14
CA LEU A 223 -17.95 5.42 14.20
C LEU A 223 -16.42 5.25 14.37
N LYS A 224 -15.94 4.00 14.35
CA LYS A 224 -14.49 3.72 14.40
C LYS A 224 -13.76 4.29 13.19
N MET A 225 -14.35 4.21 11.99
CA MET A 225 -13.77 4.77 10.79
C MET A 225 -13.71 6.31 10.85
N ALA A 226 -14.80 6.97 11.24
CA ALA A 226 -14.85 8.42 11.41
C ALA A 226 -13.80 8.93 12.43
N LYS A 227 -13.67 8.23 13.56
CA LYS A 227 -12.61 8.54 14.55
C LYS A 227 -11.22 8.44 13.94
N THR A 228 -10.95 7.39 13.17
CA THR A 228 -9.65 7.22 12.51
C THR A 228 -9.38 8.34 11.51
N LEU A 229 -10.36 8.68 10.67
CA LEU A 229 -10.21 9.76 9.67
C LEU A 229 -9.97 11.12 10.33
N ARG A 230 -10.70 11.45 11.40
CA ARG A 230 -10.46 12.69 12.17
C ARG A 230 -9.08 12.73 12.79
N THR A 231 -8.61 11.63 13.38
CA THR A 231 -7.27 11.53 13.99
C THR A 231 -6.16 11.76 12.96
N HIS A 232 -6.35 11.32 11.74
CA HIS A 232 -5.36 11.40 10.67
C HIS A 232 -5.67 12.47 9.62
N ALA A 233 -6.61 13.39 9.90
CA ALA A 233 -7.11 14.38 8.95
C ALA A 233 -5.99 15.22 8.30
N SER A 234 -4.99 15.67 9.05
CA SER A 234 -3.90 16.50 8.53
C SER A 234 -3.15 15.81 7.39
N GLY A 235 -2.78 14.55 7.55
CA GLY A 235 -2.06 13.78 6.52
C GLY A 235 -2.97 13.34 5.37
N ILE A 236 -4.28 13.17 5.60
CA ILE A 236 -5.25 12.90 4.55
C ILE A 236 -5.43 14.14 3.67
N LEU A 237 -5.64 15.30 4.28
CA LEU A 237 -5.85 16.57 3.59
C LEU A 237 -4.59 17.09 2.89
N ALA A 238 -3.41 16.67 3.33
CA ALA A 238 -2.13 16.97 2.69
C ALA A 238 -2.06 16.46 1.24
N TYR A 239 -2.89 15.49 0.87
CA TYR A 239 -3.02 15.02 -0.50
C TYR A 239 -3.45 16.13 -1.47
N ALA A 240 -4.24 17.10 -1.03
CA ALA A 240 -4.68 18.22 -1.89
C ALA A 240 -3.50 19.07 -2.35
N ASP A 241 -2.47 19.23 -1.51
CA ASP A 241 -1.28 20.04 -1.80
C ASP A 241 -0.18 19.18 -2.47
N HIS A 242 -0.14 17.91 -2.12
CA HIS A 242 0.82 16.92 -2.65
C HIS A 242 0.06 15.66 -3.09
N PRO A 243 -0.43 15.59 -4.35
CA PRO A 243 -1.21 14.46 -4.84
C PRO A 243 -0.34 13.23 -5.13
N ILE A 244 0.45 12.81 -4.14
CA ILE A 244 1.30 11.64 -4.19
C ILE A 244 0.57 10.42 -3.63
N THR A 245 0.76 9.27 -4.26
CA THR A 245 0.15 8.00 -3.84
C THR A 245 1.18 6.89 -3.84
N THR A 246 0.92 5.86 -3.06
CA THR A 246 1.72 4.64 -3.06
C THR A 246 1.36 3.68 -4.19
N GLY A 247 0.60 4.10 -5.20
CA GLY A 247 0.25 3.25 -6.35
C GLY A 247 1.47 2.66 -7.08
N LYS A 248 2.57 3.43 -7.17
CA LYS A 248 3.86 2.90 -7.67
C LYS A 248 4.43 1.83 -6.74
N LEU A 249 4.24 1.95 -5.42
CA LEU A 249 4.63 0.93 -4.45
C LEU A 249 3.86 -0.38 -4.66
N GLU A 250 2.56 -0.32 -4.93
CA GLU A 250 1.77 -1.51 -5.22
C GLU A 250 2.30 -2.24 -6.48
N GLY A 251 2.59 -1.49 -7.54
CA GLY A 251 3.22 -2.04 -8.75
C GLY A 251 4.58 -2.69 -8.46
N ILE A 252 5.42 -2.05 -7.65
CA ILE A 252 6.71 -2.59 -7.22
C ILE A 252 6.52 -3.81 -6.31
N ASN A 253 5.59 -3.77 -5.37
CA ASN A 253 5.26 -4.90 -4.50
C ASN A 253 4.84 -6.13 -5.31
N ASN A 254 4.08 -5.95 -6.39
CA ASN A 254 3.70 -7.03 -7.29
C ASN A 254 4.94 -7.58 -8.06
N LYS A 255 5.83 -6.71 -8.55
CA LYS A 255 7.10 -7.14 -9.16
C LYS A 255 7.98 -7.93 -8.18
N ILE A 256 8.08 -7.49 -6.92
CA ILE A 256 8.84 -8.19 -5.89
C ILE A 256 8.24 -9.58 -5.60
N LYS A 257 6.92 -9.67 -5.48
CA LYS A 257 6.24 -10.97 -5.30
C LYS A 257 6.48 -11.90 -6.47
N THR A 258 6.42 -11.39 -7.71
CA THR A 258 6.71 -12.16 -8.91
C THR A 258 8.17 -12.64 -8.93
N LEU A 259 9.12 -11.73 -8.67
CA LEU A 259 10.54 -12.09 -8.55
C LEU A 259 10.77 -13.20 -7.53
N THR A 260 10.15 -13.09 -6.35
CA THR A 260 10.28 -14.08 -5.29
C THR A 260 9.69 -15.45 -5.68
N LYS A 261 8.54 -15.44 -6.36
CA LYS A 261 7.90 -16.67 -6.86
C LYS A 261 8.75 -17.35 -7.94
N CYS A 262 9.21 -16.60 -8.94
CA CYS A 262 10.03 -17.12 -10.04
C CYS A 262 11.40 -17.66 -9.56
N SER A 263 11.89 -17.17 -8.43
CA SER A 263 13.18 -17.62 -7.86
C SER A 263 13.02 -18.69 -6.76
N TYR A 264 11.81 -19.19 -6.50
CA TYR A 264 11.51 -20.11 -5.40
C TYR A 264 12.00 -19.61 -4.03
N GLY A 265 12.21 -18.32 -3.89
CA GLY A 265 12.75 -17.64 -2.73
C GLY A 265 14.24 -17.27 -2.86
N PHE A 266 14.74 -16.58 -1.85
CA PHE A 266 16.15 -16.17 -1.76
C PHE A 266 16.73 -16.58 -0.40
N HIS A 267 17.85 -17.30 -0.40
CA HIS A 267 18.62 -17.62 0.81
C HIS A 267 19.63 -16.51 1.14
N ASP A 268 20.22 -15.86 0.10
CA ASP A 268 21.17 -14.76 0.25
C ASP A 268 20.39 -13.43 0.29
N GLU A 269 20.23 -12.92 1.49
CA GLU A 269 19.50 -11.67 1.75
C GLU A 269 20.13 -10.46 1.06
N ASN A 270 21.47 -10.35 1.07
CA ASN A 270 22.16 -9.26 0.40
C ASN A 270 21.95 -9.28 -1.12
N PHE A 271 22.00 -10.47 -1.71
CA PHE A 271 21.70 -10.65 -3.13
C PHE A 271 20.25 -10.26 -3.46
N PHE A 272 19.32 -10.66 -2.59
CA PHE A 272 17.91 -10.27 -2.74
C PHE A 272 17.72 -8.76 -2.68
N ILE A 273 18.33 -8.07 -1.71
CA ILE A 273 18.27 -6.60 -1.62
C ILE A 273 18.81 -5.95 -2.90
N LEU A 274 19.94 -6.42 -3.43
CA LEU A 274 20.51 -5.91 -4.69
C LEU A 274 19.55 -6.13 -5.87
N LYS A 275 18.89 -7.28 -5.95
CA LYS A 275 17.84 -7.56 -6.94
C LYS A 275 16.66 -6.60 -6.80
N LEU A 276 16.24 -6.27 -5.56
CA LEU A 276 15.20 -5.26 -5.34
C LEU A 276 15.63 -3.89 -5.84
N LEU A 277 16.82 -3.43 -5.47
CA LEU A 277 17.33 -2.12 -5.89
C LEU A 277 17.46 -1.98 -7.41
N SER A 278 17.69 -3.08 -8.13
CA SER A 278 17.79 -3.11 -9.60
C SER A 278 16.43 -3.23 -10.31
N LEU A 279 15.33 -3.50 -9.61
CA LEU A 279 14.03 -3.81 -10.22
C LEU A 279 13.48 -2.73 -11.16
N HIS A 280 13.76 -1.46 -10.87
CA HIS A 280 13.31 -0.36 -11.71
C HIS A 280 13.99 -0.38 -13.09
N HIS A 281 15.26 -0.78 -13.14
CA HIS A 281 16.08 -0.81 -14.35
C HIS A 281 15.90 -2.11 -15.14
N SER A 282 15.31 -3.13 -14.53
CA SER A 282 15.00 -4.40 -15.21
C SER A 282 13.87 -4.16 -16.19
N LYS A 283 14.19 -3.91 -17.44
CA LYS A 283 13.22 -3.95 -18.54
C LYS A 283 12.86 -5.43 -18.78
N TYR A 284 11.91 -5.96 -18.03
CA TYR A 284 11.25 -7.19 -18.45
C TYR A 284 10.44 -6.83 -19.71
N LYS A 285 11.04 -6.96 -20.87
CA LYS A 285 10.28 -7.16 -22.09
C LYS A 285 9.65 -8.54 -21.93
N LEU A 286 8.38 -8.57 -21.59
CA LEU A 286 7.54 -9.71 -21.92
C LEU A 286 7.57 -9.78 -23.45
N LEU A 287 8.45 -10.59 -24.00
CA LEU A 287 8.33 -11.08 -25.35
C LEU A 287 7.14 -12.04 -25.29
N GLY A 288 5.95 -11.52 -25.64
CA GLY A 288 4.78 -12.32 -25.94
C GLY A 288 4.99 -13.05 -27.25
#